data_2292964be11635a6f32fbf8c2061f9ef
#
_entry.id   2292964be11635a6f32fbf8c2061f9ef
#
_cell.length_a   1.000
_cell.length_b   1.000
_cell.length_c   1.000
_cell.angle_alpha   90.00
_cell.angle_beta   90.00
_cell.angle_gamma   90.00
#
_symmetry.space_group_name_H-M   'P 1'
#
loop_
_entity.id
_entity.type
_entity.pdbx_description
1 polymer ?
#
loop_
_entity_poly.entity_id
_entity_poly.type
_entity_poly.pdbx_seq_one_letter_code
_entity_poly.pdbx_strand_id
1 'polypeptide(L)'
;MRLTFNTLMRAGLFGALATGSALALAAAPLPPVHNDGGVAYLSGGIGQGEAQAIEGSERSWPLTLEFAQRDHGHGDFVANVAVVVRDAHGNTSLHATSDGPFLLARLAPGRYKVDATLDGKTLHEKVAVHSGAPTKAIFVWPAGTDHDNS
;
A
#
# COMPACT_ATOMS: atom_id res chain seq x y z
N MET A 1 -69.82 -11.57 49.35
CA MET A 1 -69.05 -10.46 48.82
C MET A 1 -67.59 -10.79 48.96
N ARG A 2 -66.88 -11.11 47.88
CA ARG A 2 -65.44 -11.43 47.97
C ARG A 2 -64.75 -10.48 47.08
N LEU A 3 -63.86 -9.73 47.72
CA LEU A 3 -62.94 -8.86 47.02
C LEU A 3 -61.61 -9.64 46.83
N THR A 4 -61.31 -9.96 45.64
CA THR A 4 -60.00 -10.52 45.28
C THR A 4 -59.08 -9.40 44.90
N PHE A 5 -58.05 -9.16 45.74
CA PHE A 5 -56.98 -8.25 45.40
C PHE A 5 -55.95 -8.99 44.55
N ASN A 6 -55.91 -8.66 43.30
CA ASN A 6 -54.83 -9.09 42.42
C ASN A 6 -53.62 -8.19 42.64
N THR A 7 -52.65 -8.73 43.33
CA THR A 7 -51.35 -8.11 43.45
C THR A 7 -50.63 -8.25 42.11
N LEU A 8 -50.56 -7.18 41.35
CA LEU A 8 -49.71 -7.08 40.17
C LEU A 8 -48.27 -6.93 40.61
N MET A 9 -47.54 -8.02 40.54
CA MET A 9 -46.07 -7.98 40.60
C MET A 9 -45.56 -7.36 39.32
N ARG A 10 -45.09 -6.13 39.38
CA ARG A 10 -44.25 -5.51 38.34
C ARG A 10 -42.84 -6.05 38.47
N ALA A 11 -42.49 -7.03 37.65
CA ALA A 11 -41.11 -7.40 37.42
C ALA A 11 -40.48 -6.33 36.54
N GLY A 12 -39.69 -5.49 37.16
CA GLY A 12 -38.84 -4.54 36.44
C GLY A 12 -37.73 -5.29 35.74
N LEU A 13 -37.85 -5.40 34.42
CA LEU A 13 -36.75 -5.91 33.58
C LEU A 13 -35.78 -4.78 33.37
N PHE A 14 -34.70 -4.72 34.18
CA PHE A 14 -33.55 -3.88 33.89
C PHE A 14 -32.78 -4.51 32.75
N GLY A 15 -33.08 -4.07 31.53
CA GLY A 15 -32.27 -4.34 30.38
C GLY A 15 -30.95 -3.54 30.49
N ALA A 16 -29.87 -4.18 30.88
CA ALA A 16 -28.53 -3.61 30.75
C ALA A 16 -28.21 -3.53 29.25
N LEU A 17 -28.36 -2.35 28.68
CA LEU A 17 -27.80 -2.04 27.36
C LEU A 17 -26.27 -1.98 27.55
N ALA A 18 -25.62 -3.10 27.28
CA ALA A 18 -24.19 -3.11 27.07
C ALA A 18 -23.91 -2.39 25.74
N THR A 19 -23.67 -1.09 25.80
CA THR A 19 -23.11 -0.35 24.69
C THR A 19 -21.68 -0.81 24.53
N GLY A 20 -21.49 -1.86 23.72
CA GLY A 20 -20.17 -2.25 23.24
C GLY A 20 -19.64 -1.12 22.38
N SER A 21 -18.78 -0.28 22.92
CA SER A 21 -17.98 0.64 22.13
C SER A 21 -17.07 -0.20 21.26
N ALA A 22 -17.49 -0.45 20.03
CA ALA A 22 -16.59 -0.97 19.01
C ALA A 22 -15.53 0.14 18.78
N LEU A 23 -14.35 -0.05 19.32
CA LEU A 23 -13.17 0.73 18.96
C LEU A 23 -12.91 0.41 17.47
N ALA A 24 -13.41 1.26 16.58
CA ALA A 24 -13.00 1.22 15.19
C ALA A 24 -11.53 1.56 15.15
N LEU A 25 -10.68 0.55 14.91
CA LEU A 25 -9.28 0.77 14.56
C LEU A 25 -9.28 1.53 13.24
N ALA A 26 -8.99 2.82 13.28
CA ALA A 26 -8.82 3.62 12.09
C ALA A 26 -7.68 3.01 11.27
N ALA A 27 -7.94 2.72 9.99
CA ALA A 27 -6.88 2.32 9.05
C ALA A 27 -5.82 3.41 8.99
N ALA A 28 -4.54 3.04 8.90
CA ALA A 28 -3.48 4.01 8.71
C ALA A 28 -3.73 4.81 7.42
N PRO A 29 -3.47 6.12 7.40
CA PRO A 29 -3.63 6.92 6.20
C PRO A 29 -2.64 6.49 5.12
N LEU A 30 -3.03 6.67 3.86
CA LEU A 30 -2.10 6.54 2.74
C LEU A 30 -1.07 7.67 2.79
N PRO A 31 0.16 7.41 2.30
CA PRO A 31 1.13 8.47 2.08
C PRO A 31 0.59 9.56 1.16
N PRO A 32 1.15 10.77 1.23
CA PRO A 32 0.73 11.85 0.34
C PRO A 32 1.00 11.51 -1.13
N VAL A 33 0.11 11.98 -2.00
CA VAL A 33 0.27 11.86 -3.45
C VAL A 33 1.13 13.03 -3.94
N HIS A 34 2.16 12.69 -4.69
CA HIS A 34 3.06 13.62 -5.37
C HIS A 34 2.74 13.67 -6.87
N ASN A 35 3.29 14.66 -7.55
CA ASN A 35 3.18 14.78 -9.00
C ASN A 35 4.57 15.06 -9.58
N ASP A 36 4.97 14.26 -10.56
CA ASP A 36 6.18 14.46 -11.34
C ASP A 36 5.85 14.39 -12.83
N GLY A 37 6.10 15.48 -13.56
CA GLY A 37 5.86 15.54 -15.00
C GLY A 37 4.41 15.24 -15.43
N GLY A 38 3.42 15.49 -14.57
CA GLY A 38 2.02 15.17 -14.83
C GLY A 38 1.60 13.76 -14.37
N VAL A 39 2.50 12.98 -13.81
CA VAL A 39 2.21 11.65 -13.26
C VAL A 39 2.04 11.74 -11.76
N ALA A 40 0.85 11.41 -11.28
CA ALA A 40 0.59 11.28 -9.85
C ALA A 40 1.16 9.97 -9.32
N TYR A 41 1.85 10.01 -8.21
CA TYR A 41 2.39 8.84 -7.54
C TYR A 41 2.40 9.00 -6.03
N LEU A 42 2.45 7.89 -5.32
CA LEU A 42 2.77 7.83 -3.90
C LEU A 42 3.80 6.76 -3.63
N SER A 43 4.56 6.91 -2.57
CA SER A 43 5.51 5.90 -2.12
C SER A 43 5.52 5.82 -0.60
N GLY A 44 5.87 4.67 -0.08
CA GLY A 44 5.92 4.43 1.36
C GLY A 44 5.84 2.95 1.70
N GLY A 45 5.23 2.65 2.83
CA GLY A 45 5.05 1.30 3.33
C GLY A 45 6.04 0.93 4.42
N ILE A 46 6.68 1.93 5.04
CA ILE A 46 7.47 1.73 6.25
C ILE A 46 6.51 1.63 7.44
N GLY A 47 6.55 0.50 8.12
CA GLY A 47 5.59 0.18 9.17
C GLY A 47 4.37 -0.58 8.63
N GLN A 48 3.92 -1.51 9.45
CA GLN A 48 2.87 -2.47 9.05
C GLN A 48 1.56 -1.80 8.64
N GLY A 49 1.15 -0.77 9.36
CA GLY A 49 -0.13 -0.09 9.08
C GLY A 49 -0.13 0.63 7.74
N GLU A 50 0.95 1.32 7.41
CA GLU A 50 1.09 2.02 6.12
C GLU A 50 1.22 1.02 4.96
N ALA A 51 2.01 -0.04 5.13
CA ALA A 51 2.13 -1.10 4.14
C ALA A 51 0.76 -1.73 3.83
N GLN A 52 -0.02 -2.07 4.84
CA GLN A 52 -1.37 -2.62 4.66
C GLN A 52 -2.32 -1.63 3.97
N ALA A 53 -2.24 -0.34 4.30
CA ALA A 53 -3.05 0.68 3.64
C ALA A 53 -2.70 0.80 2.15
N ILE A 54 -1.42 0.75 1.80
CA ILE A 54 -0.95 0.76 0.41
C ILE A 54 -1.42 -0.48 -0.33
N GLU A 55 -1.20 -1.67 0.21
CA GLU A 55 -1.64 -2.94 -0.38
C GLU A 55 -3.15 -2.97 -0.61
N GLY A 56 -3.93 -2.45 0.33
CA GLY A 56 -5.38 -2.31 0.20
C GLY A 56 -5.81 -1.36 -0.92
N SER A 57 -4.95 -0.42 -1.32
CA SER A 57 -5.24 0.58 -2.36
C SER A 57 -4.73 0.21 -3.75
N GLU A 58 -3.90 -0.81 -3.90
CA GLU A 58 -3.23 -1.19 -5.16
C GLU A 58 -4.22 -1.35 -6.33
N ARG A 59 -5.41 -1.84 -6.07
CA ARG A 59 -6.46 -2.03 -7.10
C ARG A 59 -6.95 -0.72 -7.71
N SER A 60 -6.75 0.39 -7.02
CA SER A 60 -7.14 1.73 -7.47
C SER A 60 -6.03 2.45 -8.25
N TRP A 61 -4.87 1.83 -8.38
CA TRP A 61 -3.71 2.38 -9.05
C TRP A 61 -3.33 1.54 -10.28
N PRO A 62 -3.07 2.16 -11.43
CA PRO A 62 -2.69 1.43 -12.65
C PRO A 62 -1.41 0.64 -12.53
N LEU A 63 -0.42 1.14 -11.77
CA LEU A 63 0.87 0.50 -11.56
C LEU A 63 1.26 0.51 -10.10
N THR A 64 1.68 -0.65 -9.60
CA THR A 64 2.34 -0.82 -8.30
C THR A 64 3.73 -1.40 -8.52
N LEU A 65 4.74 -0.78 -7.94
CA LEU A 65 6.10 -1.30 -7.83
C LEU A 65 6.36 -1.67 -6.39
N GLU A 66 6.93 -2.85 -6.18
CA GLU A 66 7.34 -3.35 -4.86
C GLU A 66 8.83 -3.65 -4.87
N PHE A 67 9.54 -3.29 -3.80
CA PHE A 67 10.99 -3.35 -3.70
C PHE A 67 11.41 -4.18 -2.50
N ALA A 68 12.21 -5.21 -2.76
CA ALA A 68 12.75 -6.10 -1.76
C ALA A 68 14.18 -6.52 -2.10
N GLN A 69 14.94 -6.95 -1.11
CA GLN A 69 16.17 -7.70 -1.31
C GLN A 69 16.06 -9.09 -0.68
N ARG A 70 16.88 -10.02 -1.14
CA ARG A 70 16.95 -11.34 -0.52
C ARG A 70 17.71 -11.26 0.79
N ASP A 71 17.17 -11.86 1.84
CA ASP A 71 17.85 -12.08 3.09
C ASP A 71 17.55 -13.50 3.58
N HIS A 72 18.58 -14.32 3.73
CA HIS A 72 18.52 -15.69 4.29
C HIS A 72 17.30 -16.53 3.88
N GLY A 73 16.86 -16.41 2.62
CA GLY A 73 15.69 -17.12 2.09
C GLY A 73 14.36 -16.35 2.22
N HIS A 74 14.38 -15.16 2.75
CA HIS A 74 13.24 -14.24 2.83
C HIS A 74 13.46 -13.04 1.90
N GLY A 75 12.40 -12.27 1.66
CA GLY A 75 12.48 -10.95 1.05
C GLY A 75 12.33 -9.89 2.13
N ASP A 76 13.31 -9.03 2.27
CA ASP A 76 13.22 -7.85 3.12
C ASP A 76 12.86 -6.65 2.29
N PHE A 77 11.91 -5.87 2.76
CA PHE A 77 11.53 -4.62 2.12
C PHE A 77 12.66 -3.61 2.19
N VAL A 78 12.87 -2.88 1.09
CA VAL A 78 13.88 -1.85 0.98
C VAL A 78 13.26 -0.49 0.66
N ALA A 79 13.97 0.58 1.01
CA ALA A 79 13.59 1.95 0.76
C ALA A 79 14.69 2.68 -0.03
N ASN A 80 14.47 3.96 -0.33
CA ASN A 80 15.42 4.81 -1.04
C ASN A 80 15.79 4.28 -2.44
N VAL A 81 14.84 3.64 -3.10
CA VAL A 81 15.00 3.15 -4.46
C VAL A 81 14.77 4.29 -5.44
N ALA A 82 15.78 4.57 -6.27
CA ALA A 82 15.63 5.53 -7.37
C ALA A 82 14.90 4.86 -8.54
N VAL A 83 13.77 5.41 -8.95
CA VAL A 83 12.90 4.86 -9.98
C VAL A 83 12.85 5.80 -11.17
N VAL A 84 13.11 5.26 -12.36
CA VAL A 84 12.92 5.95 -13.64
C VAL A 84 12.00 5.10 -14.51
N VAL A 85 10.88 5.68 -14.93
CA VAL A 85 9.94 5.03 -15.84
C VAL A 85 9.99 5.73 -17.20
N ARG A 86 10.25 4.97 -18.25
CA ARG A 86 10.27 5.46 -19.64
C ARG A 86 9.15 4.82 -20.45
N ASP A 87 8.53 5.61 -21.30
CA ASP A 87 7.53 5.13 -22.24
C ASP A 87 8.16 4.35 -23.44
N ALA A 88 7.32 3.87 -24.35
CA ALA A 88 7.76 3.12 -25.51
C ALA A 88 8.63 3.92 -26.48
N HIS A 89 8.61 5.26 -26.40
CA HIS A 89 9.44 6.17 -27.20
C HIS A 89 10.75 6.54 -26.51
N GLY A 90 11.00 6.02 -25.29
CA GLY A 90 12.20 6.32 -24.50
C GLY A 90 12.10 7.61 -23.70
N ASN A 91 10.96 8.30 -23.69
CA ASN A 91 10.76 9.50 -22.89
C ASN A 91 10.53 9.14 -21.43
N THR A 92 11.14 9.89 -20.51
CA THR A 92 10.90 9.73 -19.09
C THR A 92 9.49 10.19 -18.73
N SER A 93 8.69 9.25 -18.22
CA SER A 93 7.33 9.54 -17.74
C SER A 93 7.28 9.82 -16.26
N LEU A 94 8.18 9.22 -15.47
CA LEU A 94 8.28 9.39 -14.03
C LEU A 94 9.74 9.25 -13.58
N HIS A 95 10.16 10.14 -12.71
CA HIS A 95 11.43 10.05 -12.01
C HIS A 95 11.18 10.36 -10.53
N ALA A 96 11.36 9.38 -9.66
CA ALA A 96 11.07 9.51 -8.25
C ALA A 96 11.99 8.61 -7.42
N THR A 97 12.18 8.98 -6.16
CA THR A 97 12.78 8.11 -5.16
C THR A 97 11.68 7.56 -4.27
N SER A 98 11.64 6.25 -4.10
CA SER A 98 10.66 5.61 -3.23
C SER A 98 11.09 5.71 -1.76
N ASP A 99 10.23 6.28 -0.93
CA ASP A 99 10.47 6.45 0.52
C ASP A 99 10.31 5.14 1.31
N GLY A 100 9.80 4.10 0.66
CA GLY A 100 9.55 2.80 1.25
C GLY A 100 9.47 1.71 0.19
N PRO A 101 9.02 0.51 0.56
CA PRO A 101 9.03 -0.65 -0.33
C PRO A 101 7.98 -0.59 -1.45
N PHE A 102 7.10 0.41 -1.48
CA PHE A 102 6.06 0.55 -2.48
C PHE A 102 6.11 1.89 -3.19
N LEU A 103 5.86 1.87 -4.49
CA LEU A 103 5.56 3.04 -5.30
C LEU A 103 4.37 2.73 -6.20
N LEU A 104 3.32 3.54 -6.07
CA LEU A 104 2.11 3.45 -6.88
C LEU A 104 2.04 4.66 -7.81
N ALA A 105 1.76 4.42 -9.08
CA ALA A 105 1.76 5.48 -10.09
C ALA A 105 0.55 5.41 -11.02
N ARG A 106 0.04 6.60 -11.41
CA ARG A 106 -1.06 6.76 -12.38
C ARG A 106 -0.49 7.02 -13.76
N LEU A 107 0.02 5.98 -14.39
CA LEU A 107 0.47 6.03 -15.77
C LEU A 107 -0.68 5.76 -16.73
N ALA A 108 -0.65 6.40 -17.89
CA ALA A 108 -1.57 6.09 -18.98
C ALA A 108 -1.33 4.66 -19.49
N PRO A 109 -2.36 3.99 -20.04
CA PRO A 109 -2.17 2.68 -20.66
C PRO A 109 -1.06 2.71 -21.70
N GLY A 110 -0.19 1.71 -21.67
CA GLY A 110 0.96 1.62 -22.57
C GLY A 110 2.04 0.69 -22.02
N ARG A 111 3.13 0.61 -22.77
CA ARG A 111 4.33 -0.17 -22.41
C ARG A 111 5.39 0.76 -21.88
N TYR A 112 6.00 0.35 -20.79
CA TYR A 112 7.02 1.11 -20.07
C TYR A 112 8.21 0.24 -19.74
N LYS A 113 9.37 0.89 -19.63
CA LYS A 113 10.56 0.32 -19.00
C LYS A 113 10.75 1.00 -17.65
N VAL A 114 10.93 0.20 -16.62
CA VAL A 114 11.19 0.65 -15.26
C VAL A 114 12.61 0.29 -14.88
N ASP A 115 13.39 1.30 -14.54
CA ASP A 115 14.72 1.14 -13.95
C ASP A 115 14.62 1.48 -12.46
N ALA A 116 14.95 0.52 -11.63
CA ALA A 116 14.98 0.69 -10.18
C ALA A 116 16.39 0.49 -9.66
N THR A 117 16.93 1.49 -8.97
CA THR A 117 18.31 1.49 -8.48
C THR A 117 18.33 1.54 -6.95
N LEU A 118 18.97 0.55 -6.34
CA LEU A 118 19.26 0.46 -4.92
C LEU A 118 20.75 0.40 -4.72
N ASP A 119 21.31 1.38 -3.99
CA ASP A 119 22.77 1.45 -3.70
C ASP A 119 23.66 1.20 -4.93
N GLY A 120 23.36 1.88 -6.02
CA GLY A 120 24.12 1.80 -7.28
C GLY A 120 23.83 0.58 -8.14
N LYS A 121 22.99 -0.37 -7.68
CA LYS A 121 22.61 -1.54 -8.47
C LYS A 121 21.23 -1.36 -9.09
N THR A 122 21.17 -1.32 -10.42
CA THR A 122 19.95 -1.12 -11.17
C THR A 122 19.37 -2.45 -11.65
N LEU A 123 18.07 -2.64 -11.40
CA LEU A 123 17.25 -3.69 -12.01
C LEU A 123 16.35 -3.07 -13.05
N HIS A 124 16.07 -3.82 -14.11
CA HIS A 124 15.27 -3.39 -15.24
C HIS A 124 14.07 -4.32 -15.40
N GLU A 125 12.87 -3.73 -15.52
CA GLU A 125 11.64 -4.46 -15.81
C GLU A 125 10.87 -3.77 -16.93
N LYS A 126 10.21 -4.57 -17.77
CA LYS A 126 9.23 -4.11 -18.74
C LYS A 126 7.86 -4.36 -18.18
N VAL A 127 7.03 -3.32 -18.17
CA VAL A 127 5.66 -3.41 -17.66
C VAL A 127 4.68 -2.92 -18.72
N ALA A 128 3.49 -3.50 -18.72
CA ALA A 128 2.36 -3.03 -19.50
C ALA A 128 1.27 -2.52 -18.55
N VAL A 129 0.89 -1.26 -18.72
CA VAL A 129 -0.21 -0.64 -17.97
C VAL A 129 -1.46 -0.74 -18.82
N HIS A 130 -2.52 -1.26 -18.22
CA HIS A 130 -3.81 -1.49 -18.88
C HIS A 130 -4.90 -0.59 -18.28
N SER A 131 -5.85 -0.20 -19.13
CA SER A 131 -7.06 0.45 -18.65
C SER A 131 -7.93 -0.54 -17.87
N GLY A 132 -8.32 -0.19 -16.64
CA GLY A 132 -9.22 -0.99 -15.81
C GLY A 132 -8.65 -2.26 -15.20
N ALA A 133 -7.35 -2.52 -15.38
CA ALA A 133 -6.67 -3.66 -14.74
C ALA A 133 -5.34 -3.21 -14.12
N PRO A 134 -5.16 -3.33 -12.81
CA PRO A 134 -3.91 -2.96 -12.16
C PRO A 134 -2.77 -3.89 -12.54
N THR A 135 -1.57 -3.33 -12.68
CA THR A 135 -0.33 -4.07 -12.95
C THR A 135 0.59 -3.92 -11.74
N LYS A 136 1.22 -5.02 -11.33
CA LYS A 136 2.22 -5.04 -10.26
C LYS A 136 3.53 -5.63 -10.77
N ALA A 137 4.64 -4.96 -10.46
CA ALA A 137 5.99 -5.46 -10.71
C ALA A 137 6.78 -5.48 -9.40
N ILE A 138 7.52 -6.56 -9.17
CA ILE A 138 8.32 -6.77 -7.97
C ILE A 138 9.78 -6.80 -8.35
N PHE A 139 10.58 -5.94 -7.72
CA PHE A 139 12.04 -5.88 -7.87
C PHE A 139 12.69 -6.54 -6.68
N VAL A 140 13.55 -7.52 -6.93
CA VAL A 140 14.24 -8.25 -5.86
C VAL A 140 15.74 -8.20 -6.12
N TRP A 141 16.46 -7.43 -5.30
CA TRP A 141 17.92 -7.37 -5.34
C TRP A 141 18.54 -8.58 -4.64
N PRO A 142 19.80 -8.92 -5.00
CA PRO A 142 20.57 -9.89 -4.24
C PRO A 142 20.78 -9.43 -2.79
N ALA A 143 21.00 -10.39 -1.90
CA ALA A 143 21.36 -10.12 -0.51
C ALA A 143 22.59 -9.20 -0.42
N GLY A 144 22.59 -8.27 0.55
CA GLY A 144 23.70 -7.34 0.77
C GLY A 144 23.78 -6.19 -0.24
N THR A 145 22.72 -5.93 -1.02
CA THR A 145 22.67 -4.77 -1.92
C THR A 145 22.41 -3.49 -1.13
N ASP A 146 21.49 -3.52 -0.18
CA ASP A 146 21.20 -2.40 0.72
C ASP A 146 22.20 -2.40 1.88
N HIS A 147 23.10 -1.42 1.92
CA HIS A 147 24.13 -1.29 2.96
C HIS A 147 23.62 -0.63 4.24
N ASP A 148 22.48 0.04 4.18
CA ASP A 148 21.86 0.70 5.34
C ASP A 148 21.16 -0.30 6.29
N ASN A 149 20.89 -1.51 5.80
CA ASN A 149 20.24 -2.60 6.54
C ASN A 149 21.20 -3.73 6.97
N SER A 150 22.50 -3.49 7.04
CA SER A 150 23.51 -4.50 7.42
C SER A 150 23.90 -4.40 8.88
#